data_1e202550d6be4200069304d24e8207c0
#
_entry.id   1e202550d6be4200069304d24e8207c0
#
_cell.length_a   1.000
_cell.length_b   1.000
_cell.length_c   1.000
_cell.angle_alpha   90.00
_cell.angle_beta   90.00
_cell.angle_gamma   90.00
#
_symmetry.space_group_name_H-M   'P 1'
#
loop_
_entity.id
_entity.type
_entity.pdbx_description
1 polymer ?
#
loop_
_entity_poly.entity_id
_entity_poly.type
_entity_poly.pdbx_seq_one_letter_code
_entity_poly.pdbx_strand_id
1 'polypeptide(L)'
;VYYTDLASKIAELIKKELRKGTKAEEICVIAPQWFMLFDLSGKLRLLLPDISFDAPDISPIKYNPMNPLFLIAKLLFMPAGKNVKLRKRIAIEFISIIRDDFRIMVPDDVQSYDVLSAVNCCRHIDADGITCLEAAIEKVFALLNIRISKEASLSELKESFFDEIQSRVKKYSLATDFESISKYFGDKNGVVISTLHGVKGEEYTTVIAAGLLNGYLPHWDYIMNPTKKLCRRNETCKLLYVLCSRAKKNLYLFSECGRTTKSGSEYSPTDELSLIADII
;
A
#
# COMPACT_ATOMS: atom_id res chain seq x y z
N VAL A 1 -13.45 15.42 16.18
CA VAL A 1 -12.78 14.23 16.73
C VAL A 1 -11.33 14.56 17.00
N TYR A 2 -10.83 14.21 18.18
CA TYR A 2 -9.41 14.32 18.46
C TYR A 2 -8.61 13.27 17.70
N TYR A 3 -7.38 13.61 17.30
CA TYR A 3 -6.48 12.72 16.56
C TYR A 3 -6.26 11.37 17.28
N THR A 4 -6.17 11.39 18.61
CA THR A 4 -6.03 10.18 19.43
C THR A 4 -7.19 9.21 19.28
N ASP A 5 -8.41 9.71 19.03
CA ASP A 5 -9.65 8.94 18.98
C ASP A 5 -10.08 8.61 17.54
N LEU A 6 -9.37 9.18 16.56
CA LEU A 6 -9.70 9.05 15.13
C LEU A 6 -9.83 7.59 14.69
N ALA A 7 -8.84 6.75 15.05
CA ALA A 7 -8.84 5.34 14.67
C ALA A 7 -10.04 4.59 15.26
N SER A 8 -10.38 4.85 16.53
CA SER A 8 -11.55 4.26 17.20
C SER A 8 -12.84 4.67 16.51
N LYS A 9 -12.95 5.96 16.15
CA LYS A 9 -14.13 6.47 15.46
C LYS A 9 -14.31 5.90 14.07
N ILE A 10 -13.22 5.77 13.31
CA ILE A 10 -13.25 5.12 11.99
C ILE A 10 -13.60 3.63 12.13
N ALA A 11 -13.05 2.93 13.14
CA ALA A 11 -13.39 1.54 13.42
C ALA A 11 -14.88 1.35 13.72
N GLU A 12 -15.50 2.26 14.51
CA GLU A 12 -16.94 2.27 14.77
C GLU A 12 -17.76 2.42 13.47
N LEU A 13 -17.34 3.34 12.58
CA LEU A 13 -18.01 3.56 11.31
C LEU A 13 -17.91 2.33 10.41
N ILE A 14 -16.72 1.72 10.31
CA ILE A 14 -16.53 0.47 9.54
C ILE A 14 -17.47 -0.62 10.08
N LYS A 15 -17.48 -0.86 11.40
CA LYS A 15 -18.41 -1.83 12.02
C LYS A 15 -19.88 -1.50 11.73
N LYS A 16 -20.26 -0.22 11.78
CA LYS A 16 -21.61 0.25 11.48
C LYS A 16 -22.01 -0.08 10.04
N GLU A 17 -21.15 0.21 9.07
CA GLU A 17 -21.44 -0.02 7.66
C GLU A 17 -21.47 -1.52 7.31
N LEU A 18 -20.57 -2.32 7.89
CA LEU A 18 -20.60 -3.79 7.74
C LEU A 18 -21.91 -4.39 8.31
N ARG A 19 -22.39 -3.89 9.46
CA ARG A 19 -23.68 -4.33 10.04
C ARG A 19 -24.87 -3.96 9.18
N LYS A 20 -24.79 -2.91 8.37
CA LYS A 20 -25.83 -2.53 7.38
C LYS A 20 -25.78 -3.40 6.11
N GLY A 21 -24.83 -4.33 6.02
CA GLY A 21 -24.65 -5.22 4.87
C GLY A 21 -23.74 -4.67 3.77
N THR A 22 -23.04 -3.53 4.00
CA THR A 22 -22.00 -3.07 3.08
C THR A 22 -20.84 -4.06 3.12
N LYS A 23 -20.37 -4.53 1.96
CA LYS A 23 -19.21 -5.43 1.88
C LYS A 23 -17.92 -4.70 2.24
N ALA A 24 -16.95 -5.42 2.80
CA ALA A 24 -15.69 -4.82 3.24
C ALA A 24 -14.93 -4.11 2.10
N GLU A 25 -14.89 -4.73 0.91
CA GLU A 25 -14.27 -4.19 -0.30
C GLU A 25 -14.99 -2.95 -0.87
N GLU A 26 -16.19 -2.66 -0.41
CA GLU A 26 -16.96 -1.47 -0.77
C GLU A 26 -16.80 -0.31 0.23
N ILE A 27 -15.96 -0.47 1.25
CA ILE A 27 -15.61 0.57 2.22
C ILE A 27 -14.17 1.00 1.97
N CYS A 28 -13.95 2.30 1.79
CA CYS A 28 -12.62 2.86 1.58
C CYS A 28 -12.28 3.91 2.65
N VAL A 29 -11.10 3.77 3.25
CA VAL A 29 -10.49 4.77 4.15
C VAL A 29 -9.42 5.51 3.36
N ILE A 30 -9.56 6.83 3.27
CA ILE A 30 -8.70 7.70 2.46
C ILE A 30 -8.01 8.75 3.34
N ALA A 31 -6.73 9.00 3.08
CA ALA A 31 -6.05 10.19 3.60
C ALA A 31 -5.19 10.84 2.51
N PRO A 32 -4.85 12.14 2.65
CA PRO A 32 -4.04 12.85 1.66
C PRO A 32 -2.63 12.28 1.50
N GLN A 33 -2.07 11.70 2.56
CA GLN A 33 -0.67 11.26 2.57
C GLN A 33 -0.49 9.88 3.22
N TRP A 34 0.46 9.11 2.69
CA TRP A 34 0.77 7.74 3.12
C TRP A 34 1.13 7.61 4.59
N PHE A 35 1.93 8.53 5.15
CA PHE A 35 2.36 8.42 6.54
C PHE A 35 1.19 8.41 7.54
N MET A 36 0.09 9.10 7.20
CA MET A 36 -1.13 9.09 8.02
C MET A 36 -1.81 7.73 7.98
N LEU A 37 -1.81 7.10 6.81
CA LEU A 37 -2.43 5.80 6.60
C LEU A 37 -1.64 4.67 7.26
N PHE A 38 -0.31 4.77 7.37
CA PHE A 38 0.48 3.76 8.08
C PHE A 38 0.08 3.65 9.55
N ASP A 39 0.06 4.78 10.28
CA ASP A 39 -0.37 4.81 11.69
C ASP A 39 -1.83 4.36 11.84
N LEU A 40 -2.71 4.91 11.01
CA LEU A 40 -4.13 4.59 11.03
C LEU A 40 -4.40 3.11 10.72
N SER A 41 -3.74 2.55 9.71
CA SER A 41 -3.88 1.12 9.36
C SER A 41 -3.43 0.20 10.49
N GLY A 42 -2.30 0.50 11.13
CA GLY A 42 -1.84 -0.26 12.29
C GLY A 42 -2.86 -0.27 13.41
N LYS A 43 -3.39 0.89 13.78
CA LYS A 43 -4.43 1.03 14.81
C LYS A 43 -5.73 0.34 14.43
N LEU A 44 -6.18 0.47 13.17
CA LEU A 44 -7.41 -0.18 12.69
C LEU A 44 -7.31 -1.71 12.72
N ARG A 45 -6.16 -2.29 12.35
CA ARG A 45 -5.94 -3.74 12.42
C ARG A 45 -5.99 -4.27 13.84
N LEU A 46 -5.52 -3.50 14.83
CA LEU A 46 -5.62 -3.86 16.25
C LEU A 46 -7.07 -3.76 16.76
N LEU A 47 -7.83 -2.74 16.34
CA LEU A 47 -9.22 -2.53 16.75
C LEU A 47 -10.22 -3.45 16.04
N LEU A 48 -9.83 -4.02 14.90
CA LEU A 48 -10.67 -4.81 14.00
C LEU A 48 -9.93 -6.08 13.53
N PRO A 49 -9.52 -6.98 14.46
CA PRO A 49 -8.68 -8.13 14.11
C PRO A 49 -9.37 -9.12 13.14
N ASP A 50 -10.70 -9.18 13.16
CA ASP A 50 -11.49 -10.09 12.31
C ASP A 50 -11.80 -9.49 10.92
N ILE A 51 -11.37 -8.26 10.64
CA ILE A 51 -11.64 -7.58 9.37
C ILE A 51 -10.37 -7.51 8.54
N SER A 52 -10.45 -8.01 7.31
CA SER A 52 -9.36 -7.87 6.34
C SER A 52 -9.25 -6.44 5.82
N PHE A 53 -8.02 -6.01 5.55
CA PHE A 53 -7.72 -4.70 4.98
C PHE A 53 -6.91 -4.84 3.69
N ASP A 54 -7.39 -4.25 2.59
CA ASP A 54 -6.65 -4.10 1.35
C ASP A 54 -5.86 -2.79 1.37
N ALA A 55 -4.57 -2.90 1.65
CA ALA A 55 -3.67 -1.76 1.77
C ALA A 55 -2.28 -2.11 1.19
N PRO A 56 -2.18 -2.34 -0.13
CA PRO A 56 -0.96 -2.86 -0.77
C PRO A 56 0.25 -1.94 -0.60
N ASP A 57 0.03 -0.64 -0.54
CA ASP A 57 1.11 0.33 -0.38
C ASP A 57 1.60 0.47 1.08
N ILE A 58 0.91 -0.16 2.03
CA ILE A 58 1.32 -0.24 3.45
C ILE A 58 2.08 -1.55 3.72
N SER A 59 2.72 -2.12 2.73
CA SER A 59 3.55 -3.33 2.84
C SER A 59 5.00 -2.95 3.18
N PRO A 60 5.75 -3.83 3.85
CA PRO A 60 7.20 -3.73 3.90
C PRO A 60 7.82 -3.66 2.49
N ILE A 61 7.24 -4.39 1.56
CA ILE A 61 7.70 -4.49 0.17
C ILE A 61 6.88 -3.53 -0.69
N LYS A 62 7.54 -2.51 -1.23
CA LYS A 62 6.89 -1.52 -2.08
C LYS A 62 6.45 -2.13 -3.41
N TYR A 63 5.26 -1.77 -3.86
CA TYR A 63 4.76 -2.18 -5.17
C TYR A 63 5.64 -1.63 -6.29
N ASN A 64 6.28 -2.52 -7.05
CA ASN A 64 7.07 -2.21 -8.23
C ASN A 64 7.08 -3.40 -9.20
N PRO A 65 6.11 -3.49 -10.13
CA PRO A 65 6.00 -4.64 -11.03
C PRO A 65 7.16 -4.78 -12.03
N MET A 66 7.94 -3.72 -12.28
CA MET A 66 9.13 -3.77 -13.13
C MET A 66 10.36 -4.29 -12.40
N ASN A 67 10.30 -4.45 -11.09
CA ASN A 67 11.40 -5.01 -10.30
C ASN A 67 11.26 -6.54 -10.21
N PRO A 68 12.22 -7.32 -10.74
CA PRO A 68 12.15 -8.78 -10.71
C PRO A 68 12.12 -9.35 -9.28
N LEU A 69 12.76 -8.70 -8.32
CA LEU A 69 12.74 -9.12 -6.92
C LEU A 69 11.35 -8.94 -6.29
N PHE A 70 10.63 -7.88 -6.68
CA PHE A 70 9.22 -7.71 -6.31
C PHE A 70 8.33 -8.82 -6.90
N LEU A 71 8.59 -9.28 -8.13
CA LEU A 71 7.82 -10.37 -8.72
C LEU A 71 8.06 -11.69 -7.96
N ILE A 72 9.30 -11.96 -7.52
CA ILE A 72 9.60 -13.11 -6.64
C ILE A 72 8.86 -12.96 -5.31
N ALA A 73 8.90 -11.79 -4.67
CA ALA A 73 8.17 -11.53 -3.44
C ALA A 73 6.67 -11.76 -3.63
N LYS A 74 6.10 -11.28 -4.72
CA LYS A 74 4.69 -11.48 -5.06
C LYS A 74 4.35 -12.96 -5.22
N LEU A 75 5.20 -13.74 -5.90
CA LEU A 75 5.01 -15.19 -6.04
C LEU A 75 5.15 -15.91 -4.69
N LEU A 76 6.08 -15.48 -3.83
CA LEU A 76 6.31 -16.07 -2.52
C LEU A 76 5.12 -15.86 -1.58
N PHE A 77 4.60 -14.65 -1.48
CA PHE A 77 3.58 -14.30 -0.50
C PHE A 77 2.14 -14.50 -0.97
N MET A 78 1.89 -14.54 -2.29
CA MET A 78 0.56 -14.91 -2.80
C MET A 78 0.19 -16.35 -2.43
N PRO A 79 -1.11 -16.65 -2.14
CA PRO A 79 -1.56 -18.01 -1.87
C PRO A 79 -1.20 -18.98 -3.00
N ALA A 80 -0.50 -20.10 -2.68
CA ALA A 80 0.01 -21.02 -3.68
C ALA A 80 -1.09 -21.76 -4.46
N GLY A 81 -2.20 -22.11 -3.80
CA GLY A 81 -3.32 -22.85 -4.39
C GLY A 81 -4.33 -22.00 -5.15
N LYS A 82 -4.22 -20.68 -5.08
CA LYS A 82 -5.13 -19.74 -5.75
C LYS A 82 -4.44 -19.07 -6.93
N ASN A 83 -5.23 -18.65 -7.93
CA ASN A 83 -4.74 -17.84 -9.05
C ASN A 83 -3.55 -18.44 -9.83
N VAL A 84 -3.57 -19.76 -10.08
CA VAL A 84 -2.48 -20.48 -10.76
C VAL A 84 -2.09 -19.82 -12.10
N LYS A 85 -3.10 -19.39 -12.90
CA LYS A 85 -2.85 -18.70 -14.18
C LYS A 85 -2.11 -17.37 -13.99
N LEU A 86 -2.47 -16.60 -12.96
CA LEU A 86 -1.81 -15.33 -12.65
C LEU A 86 -0.37 -15.57 -12.18
N ARG A 87 -0.16 -16.53 -11.28
CA ARG A 87 1.18 -16.90 -10.80
C ARG A 87 2.10 -17.34 -11.95
N LYS A 88 1.57 -18.16 -12.88
CA LYS A 88 2.31 -18.57 -14.09
C LYS A 88 2.70 -17.34 -14.93
N ARG A 89 1.78 -16.40 -15.15
CA ARG A 89 2.06 -15.16 -15.89
C ARG A 89 3.14 -14.32 -15.23
N ILE A 90 3.10 -14.14 -13.90
CA ILE A 90 4.12 -13.42 -13.15
C ILE A 90 5.49 -14.09 -13.28
N ALA A 91 5.56 -15.41 -13.23
CA ALA A 91 6.81 -16.15 -13.43
C ALA A 91 7.38 -15.99 -14.85
N ILE A 92 6.53 -15.95 -15.87
CA ILE A 92 6.92 -15.66 -17.25
C ILE A 92 7.45 -14.23 -17.37
N GLU A 93 6.75 -13.26 -16.78
CA GLU A 93 7.13 -11.84 -16.76
C GLU A 93 8.49 -11.64 -16.07
N PHE A 94 8.73 -12.33 -14.95
CA PHE A 94 10.02 -12.35 -14.28
C PHE A 94 11.15 -12.82 -15.21
N ILE A 95 10.96 -13.95 -15.89
CA ILE A 95 11.96 -14.50 -16.83
C ILE A 95 12.21 -13.51 -17.99
N SER A 96 11.14 -12.90 -18.52
CA SER A 96 11.26 -11.88 -19.60
C SER A 96 12.06 -10.67 -19.14
N ILE A 97 11.78 -10.11 -17.96
CA ILE A 97 12.54 -8.98 -17.41
C ILE A 97 14.04 -9.32 -17.28
N ILE A 98 14.37 -10.49 -16.73
CA ILE A 98 15.78 -10.92 -16.60
C ILE A 98 16.46 -11.01 -17.96
N ARG A 99 15.78 -11.56 -18.97
CA ARG A 99 16.31 -11.74 -20.32
C ARG A 99 16.42 -10.42 -21.07
N ASP A 100 15.32 -9.66 -21.09
CA ASP A 100 15.14 -8.54 -22.02
C ASP A 100 15.67 -7.23 -21.43
N ASP A 101 15.40 -6.94 -20.15
CA ASP A 101 15.78 -5.68 -19.50
C ASP A 101 17.20 -5.77 -18.92
N PHE A 102 17.53 -6.88 -18.24
CA PHE A 102 18.87 -7.10 -17.69
C PHE A 102 19.85 -7.69 -18.70
N ARG A 103 19.36 -8.19 -19.86
CA ARG A 103 20.16 -8.82 -20.92
C ARG A 103 20.98 -10.01 -20.43
N ILE A 104 20.45 -10.74 -19.47
CA ILE A 104 21.11 -11.90 -18.88
C ILE A 104 20.58 -13.16 -19.57
N MET A 105 21.48 -14.04 -20.00
CA MET A 105 21.10 -15.32 -20.59
C MET A 105 20.42 -16.21 -19.55
N VAL A 106 19.19 -16.61 -19.86
CA VAL A 106 18.43 -17.59 -19.07
C VAL A 106 18.52 -18.93 -19.79
N PRO A 107 18.79 -20.04 -19.09
CA PRO A 107 18.80 -21.38 -19.71
C PRO A 107 17.48 -21.69 -20.41
N ASP A 108 17.53 -22.27 -21.61
CA ASP A 108 16.35 -22.54 -22.45
C ASP A 108 15.39 -23.58 -21.84
N ASP A 109 15.92 -24.46 -20.99
CA ASP A 109 15.17 -25.49 -20.28
C ASP A 109 14.41 -24.97 -19.05
N VAL A 110 14.72 -23.76 -18.55
CA VAL A 110 14.03 -23.16 -17.41
C VAL A 110 12.71 -22.55 -17.83
N GLN A 111 11.66 -23.02 -17.21
CA GLN A 111 10.30 -22.56 -17.48
C GLN A 111 9.64 -21.93 -16.24
N SER A 112 8.47 -21.33 -16.45
CA SER A 112 7.72 -20.68 -15.39
C SER A 112 7.39 -21.60 -14.21
N TYR A 113 7.19 -22.90 -14.44
CA TYR A 113 6.87 -23.84 -13.36
C TYR A 113 8.09 -24.11 -12.46
N ASP A 114 9.32 -24.05 -13.00
CA ASP A 114 10.55 -24.23 -12.23
C ASP A 114 10.72 -23.06 -11.26
N VAL A 115 10.49 -21.83 -11.74
CA VAL A 115 10.49 -20.62 -10.89
C VAL A 115 9.43 -20.76 -9.79
N LEU A 116 8.22 -21.19 -10.12
CA LEU A 116 7.16 -21.39 -9.12
C LEU A 116 7.54 -22.47 -8.10
N SER A 117 8.16 -23.56 -8.53
CA SER A 117 8.63 -24.63 -7.66
C SER A 117 9.70 -24.11 -6.70
N ALA A 118 10.72 -23.41 -7.23
CA ALA A 118 11.79 -22.83 -6.44
C ALA A 118 11.27 -21.88 -5.35
N VAL A 119 10.32 -20.99 -5.72
CA VAL A 119 9.71 -20.06 -4.77
C VAL A 119 8.87 -20.80 -3.73
N ASN A 120 8.05 -21.77 -4.15
CA ASN A 120 7.16 -22.49 -3.22
C ASN A 120 7.94 -23.29 -2.16
N CYS A 121 9.12 -23.80 -2.48
CA CYS A 121 9.99 -24.48 -1.50
C CYS A 121 10.50 -23.57 -0.37
N CYS A 122 10.44 -22.26 -0.55
CA CYS A 122 10.90 -21.28 0.44
C CYS A 122 9.76 -20.73 1.31
N ARG A 123 8.55 -21.26 1.18
CA ARG A 123 7.38 -20.84 1.95
C ARG A 123 7.37 -21.49 3.34
N HIS A 124 7.83 -20.79 4.34
CA HIS A 124 7.82 -21.23 5.73
C HIS A 124 6.94 -20.27 6.55
N ILE A 125 5.72 -20.70 6.86
CA ILE A 125 4.67 -19.85 7.49
C ILE A 125 5.09 -19.37 8.87
N ASP A 126 5.84 -20.18 9.60
CA ASP A 126 6.29 -19.88 10.98
C ASP A 126 7.62 -19.11 11.03
N ALA A 127 8.18 -18.73 9.87
CA ALA A 127 9.46 -18.05 9.78
C ALA A 127 9.31 -16.55 9.53
N ASP A 128 10.42 -15.80 9.69
CA ASP A 128 10.50 -14.43 9.25
C ASP A 128 10.37 -14.35 7.72
N GLY A 129 9.43 -13.54 7.24
CA GLY A 129 9.11 -13.45 5.82
C GLY A 129 10.24 -12.84 4.99
N ILE A 130 11.07 -11.95 5.59
CA ILE A 130 12.22 -11.36 4.87
C ILE A 130 13.29 -12.43 4.62
N THR A 131 13.56 -13.27 5.61
CA THR A 131 14.48 -14.41 5.46
C THR A 131 13.97 -15.39 4.41
N CYS A 132 12.66 -15.69 4.38
CA CYS A 132 12.05 -16.51 3.33
C CYS A 132 12.22 -15.88 1.94
N LEU A 133 12.10 -14.57 1.85
CA LEU A 133 12.26 -13.84 0.59
C LEU A 133 13.72 -13.87 0.09
N GLU A 134 14.69 -13.68 0.97
CA GLU A 134 16.12 -13.82 0.62
C GLU A 134 16.40 -15.22 0.09
N ALA A 135 15.96 -16.26 0.79
CA ALA A 135 16.13 -17.64 0.35
C ALA A 135 15.45 -17.91 -1.00
N ALA A 136 14.27 -17.36 -1.24
CA ALA A 136 13.56 -17.50 -2.52
C ALA A 136 14.30 -16.82 -3.67
N ILE A 137 14.81 -15.61 -3.44
CA ILE A 137 15.62 -14.88 -4.43
C ILE A 137 16.87 -15.70 -4.78
N GLU A 138 17.64 -16.14 -3.79
CA GLU A 138 18.86 -16.92 -4.04
C GLU A 138 18.56 -18.21 -4.78
N LYS A 139 17.50 -18.93 -4.39
CA LYS A 139 17.13 -20.18 -5.04
C LYS A 139 16.68 -20.00 -6.49
N VAL A 140 15.90 -18.95 -6.78
CA VAL A 140 15.47 -18.65 -8.15
C VAL A 140 16.65 -18.24 -9.02
N PHE A 141 17.55 -17.39 -8.52
CA PHE A 141 18.72 -17.00 -9.32
C PHE A 141 19.73 -18.14 -9.49
N ALA A 142 19.87 -19.04 -8.50
CA ALA A 142 20.64 -20.27 -8.66
C ALA A 142 20.06 -21.19 -9.74
N LEU A 143 18.73 -21.32 -9.81
CA LEU A 143 18.04 -22.07 -10.88
C LEU A 143 18.36 -21.51 -12.27
N LEU A 144 18.51 -20.19 -12.39
CA LEU A 144 18.89 -19.52 -13.64
C LEU A 144 20.39 -19.57 -13.93
N ASN A 145 21.20 -20.22 -13.12
CA ASN A 145 22.65 -20.20 -13.15
C ASN A 145 23.28 -18.80 -13.02
N ILE A 146 22.54 -17.86 -12.40
CA ILE A 146 22.97 -16.47 -12.21
C ILE A 146 23.55 -16.30 -10.81
N ARG A 147 24.74 -15.76 -10.72
CA ARG A 147 25.35 -15.31 -9.46
C ARG A 147 25.13 -13.80 -9.33
N ILE A 148 24.19 -13.39 -8.49
CA ILE A 148 23.83 -11.97 -8.30
C ILE A 148 25.08 -11.12 -8.02
N SER A 149 26.02 -11.61 -7.20
CA SER A 149 27.26 -10.89 -6.84
C SER A 149 28.21 -10.63 -8.01
N LYS A 150 28.02 -11.30 -9.16
CA LYS A 150 28.82 -11.08 -10.37
C LYS A 150 28.17 -10.13 -11.37
N GLU A 151 26.89 -9.85 -11.19
CA GLU A 151 26.07 -8.96 -12.03
C GLU A 151 25.85 -7.64 -11.28
N ALA A 152 26.66 -6.62 -11.59
CA ALA A 152 26.64 -5.34 -10.86
C ALA A 152 25.21 -4.75 -10.73
N SER A 153 24.45 -4.72 -11.81
CA SER A 153 23.09 -4.19 -11.83
C SER A 153 22.12 -4.96 -10.93
N LEU A 154 22.25 -6.29 -10.83
CA LEU A 154 21.43 -7.11 -9.95
C LEU A 154 21.87 -6.99 -8.48
N SER A 155 23.17 -6.85 -8.22
CA SER A 155 23.70 -6.64 -6.88
C SER A 155 23.18 -5.32 -6.29
N GLU A 156 23.33 -4.23 -7.03
CA GLU A 156 22.82 -2.91 -6.63
C GLU A 156 21.29 -2.92 -6.43
N LEU A 157 20.57 -3.60 -7.34
CA LEU A 157 19.12 -3.76 -7.22
C LEU A 157 18.74 -4.53 -5.95
N LYS A 158 19.45 -5.63 -5.63
CA LYS A 158 19.20 -6.42 -4.42
C LYS A 158 19.45 -5.59 -3.16
N GLU A 159 20.58 -4.91 -3.09
CA GLU A 159 20.93 -4.05 -1.97
C GLU A 159 19.86 -2.95 -1.76
N SER A 160 19.57 -2.18 -2.80
CA SER A 160 18.54 -1.12 -2.75
C SER A 160 17.15 -1.64 -2.35
N PHE A 161 16.78 -2.83 -2.85
CA PHE A 161 15.49 -3.45 -2.55
C PHE A 161 15.36 -3.82 -1.05
N PHE A 162 16.39 -4.43 -0.46
CA PHE A 162 16.37 -4.78 0.96
C PHE A 162 16.56 -3.58 1.88
N ASP A 163 17.36 -2.59 1.49
CA ASP A 163 17.49 -1.33 2.21
C ASP A 163 16.15 -0.58 2.27
N GLU A 164 15.40 -0.56 1.17
CA GLU A 164 14.05 0.02 1.16
C GLU A 164 13.11 -0.74 2.10
N ILE A 165 13.14 -2.08 2.10
CA ILE A 165 12.34 -2.92 3.01
C ILE A 165 12.69 -2.59 4.46
N GLN A 166 13.97 -2.61 4.83
CA GLN A 166 14.42 -2.33 6.19
C GLN A 166 14.04 -0.92 6.64
N SER A 167 14.22 0.07 5.77
CA SER A 167 13.83 1.45 6.03
C SER A 167 12.34 1.57 6.31
N ARG A 168 11.48 0.89 5.52
CA ARG A 168 10.02 0.89 5.70
C ARG A 168 9.61 0.18 6.98
N VAL A 169 10.18 -1.00 7.25
CA VAL A 169 9.94 -1.77 8.49
C VAL A 169 10.28 -0.92 9.70
N LYS A 170 11.47 -0.32 9.74
CA LYS A 170 11.92 0.53 10.85
C LYS A 170 11.06 1.78 11.01
N LYS A 171 10.78 2.48 9.90
CA LYS A 171 10.04 3.76 9.92
C LYS A 171 8.60 3.61 10.35
N TYR A 172 7.96 2.50 9.97
CA TYR A 172 6.52 2.30 10.16
C TYR A 172 6.20 1.15 11.13
N SER A 173 7.22 0.57 11.78
CA SER A 173 7.08 -0.56 12.71
C SER A 173 6.25 -1.72 12.13
N LEU A 174 6.53 -2.09 10.88
CA LEU A 174 5.79 -3.13 10.18
C LEU A 174 6.24 -4.52 10.64
N ALA A 175 5.31 -5.45 10.74
CA ALA A 175 5.60 -6.85 11.01
C ALA A 175 6.28 -7.50 9.80
N THR A 176 7.27 -8.37 10.06
CA THR A 176 8.08 -9.06 9.05
C THR A 176 7.82 -10.56 8.98
N ASP A 177 6.99 -11.10 9.85
CA ASP A 177 6.60 -12.50 9.78
C ASP A 177 5.89 -12.84 8.46
N PHE A 178 6.04 -14.08 8.00
CA PHE A 178 5.54 -14.53 6.70
C PHE A 178 4.04 -14.29 6.53
N GLU A 179 3.25 -14.55 7.58
CA GLU A 179 1.79 -14.40 7.52
C GLU A 179 1.38 -12.94 7.36
N SER A 180 1.99 -12.05 8.14
CA SER A 180 1.73 -10.60 8.07
C SER A 180 2.07 -10.03 6.70
N ILE A 181 3.21 -10.42 6.11
CA ILE A 181 3.56 -9.98 4.75
C ILE A 181 2.58 -10.58 3.73
N SER A 182 2.20 -11.85 3.85
CA SER A 182 1.28 -12.51 2.92
C SER A 182 -0.09 -11.83 2.84
N LYS A 183 -0.55 -11.21 3.92
CA LYS A 183 -1.82 -10.44 3.93
C LYS A 183 -1.83 -9.27 2.93
N TYR A 184 -0.66 -8.69 2.63
CA TYR A 184 -0.54 -7.61 1.64
C TYR A 184 -0.59 -8.10 0.19
N PHE A 185 -0.33 -9.39 -0.05
CA PHE A 185 -0.34 -10.02 -1.37
C PHE A 185 -1.58 -10.91 -1.61
N GLY A 186 -2.47 -10.97 -0.62
CA GLY A 186 -3.72 -11.73 -0.69
C GLY A 186 -4.75 -11.10 -1.64
N ASP A 187 -5.92 -11.74 -1.71
CA ASP A 187 -7.06 -11.23 -2.46
C ASP A 187 -7.55 -9.89 -1.88
N LYS A 188 -7.98 -8.97 -2.74
CA LYS A 188 -8.57 -7.66 -2.39
C LYS A 188 -9.98 -7.82 -1.82
N ASN A 189 -10.13 -8.44 -0.65
CA ASN A 189 -11.42 -8.73 -0.05
C ASN A 189 -11.61 -8.02 1.30
N GLY A 190 -10.98 -6.88 1.50
CA GLY A 190 -11.02 -6.16 2.75
C GLY A 190 -11.38 -4.69 2.60
N VAL A 191 -11.50 -4.00 3.73
CA VAL A 191 -11.63 -2.54 3.75
C VAL A 191 -10.41 -1.92 3.06
N VAL A 192 -10.65 -1.12 2.04
CA VAL A 192 -9.59 -0.49 1.25
C VAL A 192 -8.99 0.67 2.03
N ILE A 193 -7.65 0.71 2.12
CA ILE A 193 -6.92 1.85 2.69
C ILE A 193 -5.99 2.40 1.62
N SER A 194 -6.22 3.63 1.20
CA SER A 194 -5.45 4.23 0.11
C SER A 194 -5.34 5.75 0.23
N THR A 195 -4.46 6.35 -0.56
CA THR A 195 -4.42 7.79 -0.69
C THR A 195 -5.48 8.27 -1.67
N LEU A 196 -5.76 9.58 -1.63
CA LEU A 196 -6.66 10.23 -2.58
C LEU A 196 -6.25 10.00 -4.05
N HIS A 197 -4.95 9.94 -4.33
CA HIS A 197 -4.43 9.66 -5.68
C HIS A 197 -4.53 8.16 -6.03
N GLY A 198 -4.39 7.29 -5.04
CA GLY A 198 -4.44 5.83 -5.24
C GLY A 198 -5.81 5.31 -5.63
N VAL A 199 -6.88 6.00 -5.25
CA VAL A 199 -8.28 5.64 -5.58
C VAL A 199 -8.82 6.28 -6.85
N LYS A 200 -7.96 6.88 -7.68
CA LYS A 200 -8.40 7.53 -8.90
C LYS A 200 -9.07 6.53 -9.87
N GLY A 201 -10.34 6.78 -10.22
CA GLY A 201 -11.14 5.92 -11.10
C GLY A 201 -11.93 4.83 -10.38
N GLU A 202 -11.72 4.62 -9.09
CA GLU A 202 -12.49 3.66 -8.28
C GLU A 202 -13.62 4.35 -7.54
N GLU A 203 -14.68 3.62 -7.21
CA GLU A 203 -15.83 4.12 -6.45
C GLU A 203 -16.26 3.08 -5.41
N TYR A 204 -16.67 3.57 -4.24
CA TYR A 204 -17.00 2.76 -3.08
C TYR A 204 -18.39 3.11 -2.55
N THR A 205 -19.08 2.15 -1.97
CA THR A 205 -20.37 2.41 -1.30
C THR A 205 -20.20 3.38 -0.14
N THR A 206 -19.09 3.24 0.60
CA THR A 206 -18.77 4.12 1.74
C THR A 206 -17.32 4.61 1.64
N VAL A 207 -17.13 5.91 1.75
CA VAL A 207 -15.82 6.56 1.83
C VAL A 207 -15.69 7.25 3.19
N ILE A 208 -14.55 7.00 3.84
CA ILE A 208 -14.17 7.61 5.11
C ILE A 208 -12.85 8.35 4.88
N ALA A 209 -12.88 9.66 4.85
CA ALA A 209 -11.70 10.49 4.60
C ALA A 209 -11.22 11.14 5.90
N ALA A 210 -9.94 11.05 6.17
CA ALA A 210 -9.29 11.64 7.34
C ALA A 210 -8.11 12.53 6.96
N GLY A 211 -7.68 13.39 7.86
CA GLY A 211 -6.55 14.29 7.62
C GLY A 211 -6.86 15.44 6.67
N LEU A 212 -8.11 15.90 6.63
CA LEU A 212 -8.53 17.03 5.81
C LEU A 212 -8.11 18.35 6.48
N LEU A 213 -6.79 18.56 6.56
CA LEU A 213 -6.17 19.65 7.30
C LEU A 213 -5.26 20.47 6.37
N ASN A 214 -5.22 21.77 6.57
CA ASN A 214 -4.28 22.68 5.89
C ASN A 214 -2.84 22.20 6.12
N GLY A 215 -2.07 22.06 5.02
CA GLY A 215 -0.73 21.47 5.03
C GLY A 215 -0.69 20.02 4.56
N TYR A 216 -1.82 19.33 4.63
CA TYR A 216 -2.02 18.00 4.03
C TYR A 216 -2.94 18.06 2.81
N LEU A 217 -4.05 18.78 2.92
CA LEU A 217 -4.97 19.09 1.86
C LEU A 217 -5.44 20.56 2.00
N PRO A 218 -4.90 21.49 1.25
CA PRO A 218 -3.77 21.37 0.29
C PRO A 218 -2.42 21.09 0.97
N HIS A 219 -1.50 20.53 0.22
CA HIS A 219 -0.12 20.32 0.70
C HIS A 219 0.57 21.66 0.99
N TRP A 220 1.50 21.69 1.95
CA TRP A 220 2.27 22.88 2.34
C TRP A 220 2.85 23.68 1.17
N ASP A 221 3.21 22.98 0.09
CA ASP A 221 3.77 23.61 -1.10
C ASP A 221 2.82 24.62 -1.76
N TYR A 222 1.50 24.37 -1.69
CA TYR A 222 0.47 25.31 -2.16
C TYR A 222 0.17 26.42 -1.17
N ILE A 223 0.63 26.32 0.06
CA ILE A 223 0.44 27.34 1.10
C ILE A 223 1.64 28.28 1.15
N MET A 224 2.86 27.73 1.08
CA MET A 224 4.11 28.46 1.31
C MET A 224 4.76 28.96 0.03
N ASN A 225 4.58 28.27 -1.11
CA ASN A 225 5.18 28.68 -2.38
C ASN A 225 4.36 29.80 -3.04
N PRO A 226 4.91 31.00 -3.27
CA PRO A 226 4.18 32.14 -3.82
C PRO A 226 3.53 31.83 -5.19
N THR A 227 4.22 31.07 -6.04
CA THR A 227 3.73 30.71 -7.40
C THR A 227 2.55 29.76 -7.34
N LYS A 228 2.58 28.75 -6.46
CA LYS A 228 1.52 27.76 -6.29
C LYS A 228 0.34 28.27 -5.48
N LYS A 229 0.56 29.24 -4.60
CA LYS A 229 -0.48 29.86 -3.75
C LYS A 229 -1.66 30.41 -4.55
N LEU A 230 -1.41 30.93 -5.77
CA LEU A 230 -2.45 31.41 -6.66
C LEU A 230 -3.41 30.30 -7.14
N CYS A 231 -2.93 29.07 -7.24
CA CYS A 231 -3.73 27.91 -7.67
C CYS A 231 -4.27 27.10 -6.50
N ARG A 232 -3.95 27.47 -5.23
CA ARG A 232 -4.28 26.72 -4.01
C ARG A 232 -5.73 26.27 -3.98
N ARG A 233 -6.67 27.23 -4.07
CA ARG A 233 -8.10 26.96 -3.98
C ARG A 233 -8.57 25.98 -5.06
N ASN A 234 -8.16 26.21 -6.30
CA ASN A 234 -8.55 25.36 -7.43
C ASN A 234 -8.06 23.92 -7.24
N GLU A 235 -6.81 23.73 -6.81
CA GLU A 235 -6.26 22.38 -6.56
C GLU A 235 -6.93 21.70 -5.38
N THR A 236 -7.20 22.44 -4.30
CA THR A 236 -7.94 21.90 -3.16
C THR A 236 -9.35 21.47 -3.55
N CYS A 237 -10.08 22.32 -4.29
CA CYS A 237 -11.42 21.99 -4.78
C CYS A 237 -11.43 20.78 -5.71
N LYS A 238 -10.45 20.65 -6.61
CA LYS A 238 -10.32 19.46 -7.46
C LYS A 238 -10.12 18.19 -6.65
N LEU A 239 -9.26 18.23 -5.63
CA LEU A 239 -9.00 17.09 -4.77
C LEU A 239 -10.21 16.71 -3.92
N LEU A 240 -10.92 17.70 -3.38
CA LEU A 240 -12.18 17.48 -2.66
C LEU A 240 -13.27 16.92 -3.59
N TYR A 241 -13.38 17.43 -4.82
CA TYR A 241 -14.29 16.87 -5.83
C TYR A 241 -13.97 15.40 -6.11
N VAL A 242 -12.69 15.07 -6.34
CA VAL A 242 -12.27 13.67 -6.54
C VAL A 242 -12.66 12.84 -5.33
N LEU A 243 -12.40 13.31 -4.11
CA LEU A 243 -12.75 12.63 -2.88
C LEU A 243 -14.26 12.35 -2.79
N CYS A 244 -15.08 13.38 -2.94
CA CYS A 244 -16.53 13.26 -2.86
C CYS A 244 -17.11 12.33 -3.91
N SER A 245 -16.55 12.38 -5.14
CA SER A 245 -16.98 11.54 -6.24
C SER A 245 -16.60 10.06 -6.10
N ARG A 246 -15.82 9.68 -5.09
CA ARG A 246 -15.52 8.26 -4.79
C ARG A 246 -16.65 7.57 -4.02
N ALA A 247 -17.51 8.33 -3.33
CA ALA A 247 -18.58 7.78 -2.52
C ALA A 247 -19.87 7.61 -3.33
N LYS A 248 -20.41 6.38 -3.35
CA LYS A 248 -21.71 6.09 -3.98
C LYS A 248 -22.89 6.39 -3.07
N LYS A 249 -22.74 6.18 -1.75
CA LYS A 249 -23.83 6.33 -0.78
C LYS A 249 -23.46 7.12 0.45
N ASN A 250 -22.34 6.75 1.11
CA ASN A 250 -21.98 7.33 2.40
C ASN A 250 -20.60 7.98 2.29
N LEU A 251 -20.52 9.23 2.74
CA LEU A 251 -19.28 9.99 2.80
C LEU A 251 -19.09 10.52 4.22
N TYR A 252 -17.97 10.17 4.84
CA TYR A 252 -17.56 10.65 6.16
C TYR A 252 -16.26 11.44 6.01
N LEU A 253 -16.28 12.69 6.43
CA LEU A 253 -15.15 13.60 6.33
C LEU A 253 -14.63 13.95 7.73
N PHE A 254 -13.35 13.73 7.97
CA PHE A 254 -12.69 14.06 9.23
C PHE A 254 -11.61 15.12 9.01
N SER A 255 -11.78 16.20 9.75
CA SER A 255 -10.77 17.23 10.00
C SER A 255 -10.50 17.19 11.51
N GLU A 256 -9.61 16.27 11.89
CA GLU A 256 -9.36 15.99 13.29
C GLU A 256 -8.55 17.11 13.97
N CYS A 257 -8.81 17.33 15.27
CA CYS A 257 -8.08 18.27 16.15
C CYS A 257 -6.89 17.60 16.84
N GLY A 258 -6.00 18.39 17.41
CA GLY A 258 -4.90 17.92 18.25
C GLY A 258 -3.66 17.44 17.49
N ARG A 259 -3.64 17.52 16.14
CA ARG A 259 -2.41 17.34 15.38
C ARG A 259 -1.59 18.63 15.41
N THR A 260 -0.30 18.50 15.71
CA THR A 260 0.62 19.63 15.75
C THR A 260 1.73 19.52 14.70
N THR A 261 2.16 20.66 14.21
CA THR A 261 3.33 20.80 13.34
C THR A 261 4.61 20.52 14.15
N LYS A 262 5.76 20.42 13.49
CA LYS A 262 7.06 20.31 14.16
C LYS A 262 7.38 21.52 15.04
N SER A 263 6.77 22.68 14.75
CA SER A 263 6.91 23.90 15.55
C SER A 263 5.91 23.99 16.72
N GLY A 264 5.05 22.98 16.92
CA GLY A 264 4.07 22.93 18.01
C GLY A 264 2.73 23.61 17.70
N SER A 265 2.56 24.23 16.53
CA SER A 265 1.29 24.85 16.14
C SER A 265 0.29 23.75 15.71
N GLU A 266 -0.97 23.88 16.11
CA GLU A 266 -2.02 22.96 15.69
C GLU A 266 -2.39 23.16 14.22
N TYR A 267 -2.67 22.06 13.51
CA TYR A 267 -3.19 22.11 12.16
C TYR A 267 -4.64 22.59 12.16
N SER A 268 -4.98 23.50 11.24
CA SER A 268 -6.37 23.94 11.02
C SER A 268 -7.06 23.06 9.96
N PRO A 269 -8.40 22.98 10.03
CA PRO A 269 -9.18 22.35 8.95
C PRO A 269 -8.90 22.93 7.58
N THR A 270 -9.02 22.12 6.54
CA THR A 270 -8.97 22.60 5.14
C THR A 270 -10.07 23.65 4.93
N ASP A 271 -9.70 24.86 4.50
CA ASP A 271 -10.62 26.01 4.40
C ASP A 271 -11.81 25.73 3.47
N GLU A 272 -11.56 25.02 2.38
CA GLU A 272 -12.55 24.69 1.34
C GLU A 272 -13.59 23.64 1.77
N LEU A 273 -13.43 23.00 2.94
CA LEU A 273 -14.45 22.12 3.51
C LEU A 273 -15.75 22.88 3.80
N SER A 274 -15.67 24.18 4.10
CA SER A 274 -16.85 25.02 4.29
C SER A 274 -17.78 25.04 3.06
N LEU A 275 -17.23 24.88 1.86
CA LEU A 275 -18.00 24.83 0.62
C LEU A 275 -18.87 23.56 0.49
N ILE A 276 -18.56 22.53 1.26
CA ILE A 276 -19.24 21.23 1.21
C ILE A 276 -20.16 21.08 2.42
N ALA A 277 -19.87 21.76 3.53
CA ALA A 277 -20.62 21.64 4.78
C ALA A 277 -22.12 21.96 4.66
N ASP A 278 -22.47 22.84 3.72
CA ASP A 278 -23.87 23.22 3.46
C ASP A 278 -24.61 22.25 2.53
N ILE A 279 -23.90 21.24 1.98
CA ILE A 279 -24.44 20.29 1.00
C ILE A 279 -24.64 18.89 1.63
N ILE A 280 -23.96 18.61 2.73
CA ILE A 280 -23.98 17.33 3.47
C ILE A 280 -24.76 17.49 4.77
#